data_3d6756a375d504fcd92ad65a4fb40a6b
#
_entry.id   3d6756a375d504fcd92ad65a4fb40a6b
#
_cell.length_a   1.000
_cell.length_b   1.000
_cell.length_c   1.000
_cell.angle_alpha   90.00
_cell.angle_beta   90.00
_cell.angle_gamma   90.00
#
_symmetry.space_group_name_H-M   'P 1'
#
loop_
_entity.id
_entity.type
_entity.pdbx_description
1 polymer ?
#
loop_
_entity_poly.entity_id
_entity_poly.type
_entity_poly.pdbx_seq_one_letter_code
_entity_poly.pdbx_strand_id
1 'polypeptide(L)'
;LLVFISLFSISFLSAQNCSDLFFSEYVEGYGQNKAIEIYNPTSATIDLSIYKVERYSNGSTNSTGGGVTSLTGMLASGDAFVLTNGDTDTTGQFGYCDMALYSLGDMSTGPYPSPMHMNGDDAIVLSKDASIIDVIGRIGEQPSSGAWTDDAASGFQMGSWWTAQHTLVRKRTILLGDANGIDLFNPSVEWDSLVVGT
;
A
#
# COMPACT_ATOMS: atom_id res chain seq x y z
N LEU A 1 -8.52 -57.99 -26.02
CA LEU A 1 -9.27 -56.78 -25.69
C LEU A 1 -8.44 -55.97 -24.65
N LEU A 2 -7.70 -54.95 -25.11
CA LEU A 2 -6.96 -54.03 -24.22
C LEU A 2 -7.93 -52.91 -23.77
N VAL A 3 -8.16 -52.79 -22.47
CA VAL A 3 -8.90 -51.70 -21.88
C VAL A 3 -7.91 -50.61 -21.46
N PHE A 4 -7.92 -49.48 -22.15
CA PHE A 4 -7.18 -48.28 -21.73
C PHE A 4 -7.96 -47.57 -20.62
N ILE A 5 -7.47 -47.63 -19.39
CA ILE A 5 -7.95 -46.78 -18.28
C ILE A 5 -7.23 -45.44 -18.38
N SER A 6 -7.95 -44.42 -18.86
CA SER A 6 -7.47 -43.02 -18.83
C SER A 6 -7.57 -42.49 -17.38
N LEU A 7 -6.41 -42.28 -16.72
CA LEU A 7 -6.37 -41.59 -15.45
C LEU A 7 -6.57 -40.07 -15.71
N PHE A 8 -7.76 -39.59 -15.35
CA PHE A 8 -8.04 -38.15 -15.27
C PHE A 8 -7.39 -37.61 -13.98
N SER A 9 -6.28 -36.89 -14.13
CA SER A 9 -5.69 -36.13 -13.00
C SER A 9 -6.57 -34.91 -12.74
N ILE A 10 -7.32 -34.92 -11.65
CA ILE A 10 -8.04 -33.75 -11.16
C ILE A 10 -7.01 -32.91 -10.43
N SER A 11 -6.55 -31.84 -11.07
CA SER A 11 -5.77 -30.81 -10.40
C SER A 11 -6.75 -30.00 -9.51
N PHE A 12 -6.62 -30.14 -8.21
CA PHE A 12 -7.24 -29.23 -7.28
C PHE A 12 -6.50 -27.89 -7.40
N LEU A 13 -7.09 -26.90 -8.07
CA LEU A 13 -6.69 -25.52 -7.84
C LEU A 13 -7.02 -25.23 -6.37
N SER A 14 -6.00 -25.09 -5.55
CA SER A 14 -6.14 -24.47 -4.25
C SER A 14 -6.58 -23.03 -4.52
N ALA A 15 -7.84 -22.71 -4.20
CA ALA A 15 -8.25 -21.32 -4.19
C ALA A 15 -7.38 -20.61 -3.16
N GLN A 16 -6.53 -19.70 -3.63
CA GLN A 16 -5.72 -18.87 -2.77
C GLN A 16 -6.67 -18.02 -1.95
N ASN A 17 -6.46 -17.98 -0.64
CA ASN A 17 -7.42 -17.42 0.31
C ASN A 17 -7.32 -15.87 0.27
N CYS A 18 -7.95 -15.26 -0.73
CA CYS A 18 -8.12 -13.81 -0.84
C CYS A 18 -9.16 -13.40 0.21
N SER A 19 -8.71 -13.15 1.45
CA SER A 19 -9.64 -13.04 2.57
C SER A 19 -10.02 -11.62 2.95
N ASP A 20 -9.24 -10.61 2.52
CA ASP A 20 -9.47 -9.20 2.86
C ASP A 20 -8.83 -8.25 1.83
N LEU A 21 -9.01 -6.96 2.01
CA LEU A 21 -8.39 -5.90 1.21
C LEU A 21 -6.87 -5.87 1.42
N PHE A 22 -6.15 -5.33 0.43
CA PHE A 22 -4.72 -5.04 0.55
C PHE A 22 -4.33 -3.86 -0.34
N PHE A 23 -3.16 -3.27 -0.10
CA PHE A 23 -2.59 -2.24 -0.96
C PHE A 23 -2.11 -2.86 -2.26
N SER A 24 -2.59 -2.36 -3.39
CA SER A 24 -2.18 -2.79 -4.74
C SER A 24 -1.19 -1.84 -5.39
N GLU A 25 -1.29 -0.53 -5.10
CA GLU A 25 -0.33 0.47 -5.55
C GLU A 25 0.00 1.48 -4.44
N TYR A 26 1.23 1.98 -4.46
CA TYR A 26 1.74 3.04 -3.60
C TYR A 26 2.46 4.05 -4.49
N VAL A 27 2.04 5.30 -4.44
CA VAL A 27 2.64 6.40 -5.21
C VAL A 27 3.24 7.41 -4.23
N GLU A 28 4.56 7.54 -4.27
CA GLU A 28 5.30 8.59 -3.58
C GLU A 28 6.04 9.42 -4.62
N GLY A 29 5.33 10.41 -5.20
CA GLY A 29 5.85 11.33 -6.20
C GLY A 29 6.35 12.65 -5.59
N TYR A 30 6.78 13.57 -6.44
CA TYR A 30 7.25 14.90 -6.02
C TYR A 30 6.12 15.72 -5.36
N GLY A 31 6.51 16.58 -4.41
CA GLY A 31 5.55 17.42 -3.68
C GLY A 31 4.52 16.58 -2.94
N GLN A 32 3.24 16.87 -3.16
CA GLN A 32 2.13 16.12 -2.60
C GLN A 32 1.48 15.15 -3.58
N ASN A 33 2.18 14.74 -4.63
CA ASN A 33 1.74 13.68 -5.54
C ASN A 33 1.83 12.31 -4.85
N LYS A 34 0.92 12.07 -3.91
CA LYS A 34 0.85 10.88 -3.08
C LYS A 34 -0.50 10.21 -3.24
N ALA A 35 -0.48 8.91 -3.44
CA ALA A 35 -1.70 8.09 -3.52
C ALA A 35 -1.44 6.66 -3.04
N ILE A 36 -2.50 6.00 -2.64
CA ILE A 36 -2.54 4.57 -2.36
C ILE A 36 -3.76 3.97 -3.05
N GLU A 37 -3.56 2.86 -3.72
CA GLU A 37 -4.65 2.02 -4.22
C GLU A 37 -4.85 0.82 -3.30
N ILE A 38 -6.12 0.55 -2.99
CA ILE A 38 -6.57 -0.57 -2.15
C ILE A 38 -7.45 -1.47 -3.03
N TYR A 39 -7.07 -2.72 -3.17
CA TYR A 39 -7.75 -3.69 -4.00
C TYR A 39 -8.62 -4.65 -3.18
N ASN A 40 -9.79 -5.00 -3.73
CA ASN A 40 -10.68 -6.02 -3.17
C ASN A 40 -10.56 -7.35 -3.95
N PRO A 41 -9.72 -8.29 -3.50
CA PRO A 41 -9.57 -9.59 -4.16
C PRO A 41 -10.68 -10.58 -3.81
N THR A 42 -11.58 -10.21 -2.89
CA THR A 42 -12.61 -11.11 -2.40
C THR A 42 -13.77 -11.25 -3.40
N SER A 43 -14.62 -12.24 -3.22
CA SER A 43 -15.82 -12.43 -4.04
C SER A 43 -17.01 -11.58 -3.59
N ALA A 44 -16.87 -10.74 -2.55
CA ALA A 44 -17.93 -9.94 -1.97
C ALA A 44 -17.66 -8.44 -2.09
N THR A 45 -18.71 -7.64 -2.14
CA THR A 45 -18.61 -6.20 -1.93
C THR A 45 -18.30 -5.92 -0.46
N ILE A 46 -17.32 -5.06 -0.18
CA ILE A 46 -16.84 -4.74 1.16
C ILE A 46 -17.28 -3.33 1.55
N ASP A 47 -17.78 -3.16 2.77
CA ASP A 47 -18.03 -1.86 3.39
C ASP A 47 -16.70 -1.30 3.93
N LEU A 48 -16.28 -0.16 3.39
CA LEU A 48 -15.02 0.48 3.76
C LEU A 48 -15.06 1.20 5.10
N SER A 49 -16.23 1.39 5.71
CA SER A 49 -16.39 2.19 6.94
C SER A 49 -15.66 1.63 8.17
N ILE A 50 -15.27 0.36 8.14
CA ILE A 50 -14.50 -0.30 9.20
C ILE A 50 -12.99 -0.30 8.93
N TYR A 51 -12.56 0.28 7.79
CA TYR A 51 -11.15 0.35 7.39
C TYR A 51 -10.58 1.74 7.57
N LYS A 52 -9.27 1.79 7.83
CA LYS A 52 -8.50 3.02 7.96
C LYS A 52 -7.14 2.86 7.28
N VAL A 53 -6.66 3.97 6.72
CA VAL A 53 -5.25 4.12 6.35
C VAL A 53 -4.57 4.98 7.40
N GLU A 54 -3.41 4.54 7.89
CA GLU A 54 -2.68 5.14 8.99
C GLU A 54 -1.22 5.30 8.61
N ARG A 55 -0.60 6.44 8.95
CA ARG A 55 0.83 6.67 8.76
C ARG A 55 1.55 6.69 10.09
N TYR A 56 2.58 5.88 10.21
CA TYR A 56 3.52 5.84 11.32
C TYR A 56 4.78 6.60 10.90
N SER A 57 4.80 7.90 11.18
CA SER A 57 5.77 8.81 10.61
C SER A 57 7.12 8.72 11.31
N ASN A 58 8.21 8.68 10.50
CA ASN A 58 9.60 8.79 10.95
C ASN A 58 9.96 7.79 12.07
N GLY A 59 9.60 6.52 11.92
CA GLY A 59 9.89 5.48 12.90
C GLY A 59 9.02 5.51 14.15
N SER A 60 7.89 6.20 14.12
CA SER A 60 6.93 6.21 15.22
C SER A 60 6.33 4.83 15.44
N THR A 61 5.99 4.51 16.69
CA THR A 61 5.24 3.30 17.08
C THR A 61 3.72 3.55 17.19
N ASN A 62 3.26 4.76 16.86
CA ASN A 62 1.84 5.11 16.81
C ASN A 62 1.55 6.03 15.61
N SER A 63 0.32 6.00 15.13
CA SER A 63 -0.12 6.77 13.95
C SER A 63 -0.61 8.19 14.28
N THR A 64 -0.66 8.60 15.57
CA THR A 64 -1.28 9.87 15.99
C THR A 64 -0.62 11.09 15.34
N GLY A 65 0.71 11.11 15.25
CA GLY A 65 1.46 12.20 14.61
C GLY A 65 1.54 12.10 13.08
N GLY A 66 1.31 10.91 12.52
CA GLY A 66 1.37 10.64 11.09
C GLY A 66 0.04 10.86 10.36
N GLY A 67 -1.04 10.83 11.09
CA GLY A 67 -2.40 10.97 10.57
C GLY A 67 -3.09 9.63 10.30
N VAL A 68 -4.41 9.67 10.45
CA VAL A 68 -5.32 8.54 10.24
C VAL A 68 -6.47 9.00 9.37
N THR A 69 -6.82 8.22 8.37
CA THR A 69 -7.99 8.48 7.51
C THR A 69 -8.91 7.27 7.54
N SER A 70 -10.13 7.45 8.05
CA SER A 70 -11.19 6.45 7.95
C SER A 70 -11.73 6.43 6.52
N LEU A 71 -11.83 5.24 5.94
CA LEU A 71 -12.40 5.08 4.60
C LEU A 71 -13.93 5.09 4.65
N THR A 72 -14.57 5.33 3.51
CA THR A 72 -16.02 5.33 3.38
C THR A 72 -16.45 4.77 2.04
N GLY A 73 -17.66 4.23 1.96
CA GLY A 73 -18.21 3.71 0.73
C GLY A 73 -18.18 2.18 0.66
N MET A 74 -18.49 1.67 -0.52
CA MET A 74 -18.56 0.24 -0.79
C MET A 74 -17.59 -0.09 -1.92
N LEU A 75 -16.75 -1.10 -1.74
CA LEU A 75 -15.80 -1.55 -2.76
C LEU A 75 -16.24 -2.91 -3.32
N ALA A 76 -16.60 -2.94 -4.58
CA ALA A 76 -17.06 -4.16 -5.24
C ALA A 76 -15.96 -5.23 -5.35
N SER A 77 -16.35 -6.48 -5.53
CA SER A 77 -15.41 -7.58 -5.80
C SER A 77 -14.60 -7.32 -7.06
N GLY A 78 -13.27 -7.43 -6.96
CA GLY A 78 -12.35 -7.24 -8.08
C GLY A 78 -12.13 -5.77 -8.46
N ASP A 79 -12.61 -4.82 -7.66
CA ASP A 79 -12.47 -3.39 -7.87
C ASP A 79 -11.38 -2.79 -6.97
N ALA A 80 -10.95 -1.58 -7.27
CA ALA A 80 -9.93 -0.84 -6.52
C ALA A 80 -10.49 0.49 -6.01
N PHE A 81 -9.93 0.96 -4.90
CA PHE A 81 -10.25 2.24 -4.26
C PHE A 81 -8.98 3.07 -4.13
N VAL A 82 -8.99 4.28 -4.66
CA VAL A 82 -7.83 5.18 -4.68
C VAL A 82 -8.00 6.29 -3.63
N LEU A 83 -7.06 6.35 -2.70
CA LEU A 83 -6.92 7.44 -1.73
C LEU A 83 -5.80 8.37 -2.15
N THR A 84 -6.09 9.64 -2.40
CA THR A 84 -5.10 10.65 -2.82
C THR A 84 -4.83 11.69 -1.74
N ASN A 85 -3.71 12.40 -1.86
CA ASN A 85 -3.49 13.60 -1.08
C ASN A 85 -4.48 14.71 -1.51
N GLY A 86 -5.10 15.38 -0.54
CA GLY A 86 -6.10 16.42 -0.78
C GLY A 86 -5.53 17.84 -0.84
N ASP A 87 -4.22 18.02 -0.68
CA ASP A 87 -3.60 19.34 -0.77
C ASP A 87 -3.33 19.73 -2.22
N THR A 88 -4.25 20.52 -2.79
CA THR A 88 -4.17 21.01 -4.16
C THR A 88 -3.76 22.50 -4.24
N ASP A 89 -3.38 23.10 -3.12
CA ASP A 89 -2.94 24.50 -3.08
C ASP A 89 -1.53 24.65 -3.66
N THR A 90 -1.45 25.20 -4.86
CA THR A 90 -0.19 25.43 -5.59
C THR A 90 0.75 26.42 -4.89
N THR A 91 0.30 27.13 -3.86
CA THR A 91 1.08 28.05 -3.05
C THR A 91 1.58 27.44 -1.73
N GLY A 92 1.21 26.17 -1.48
CA GLY A 92 1.57 25.43 -0.27
C GLY A 92 3.09 25.26 -0.09
N GLN A 93 3.57 25.40 1.14
CA GLN A 93 4.99 25.32 1.49
C GLN A 93 5.61 23.95 1.16
N PHE A 94 4.81 22.88 1.20
CA PHE A 94 5.27 21.50 1.00
C PHE A 94 4.97 20.94 -0.41
N GLY A 95 4.59 21.84 -1.33
CA GLY A 95 4.11 21.46 -2.64
C GLY A 95 2.63 21.09 -2.63
N TYR A 96 2.13 20.60 -3.75
CA TYR A 96 0.73 20.28 -3.96
C TYR A 96 0.57 18.94 -4.67
N CYS A 97 -0.63 18.36 -4.60
CA CYS A 97 -1.03 17.24 -5.42
C CYS A 97 -1.53 17.75 -6.78
N ASP A 98 -0.96 17.26 -7.86
CA ASP A 98 -1.41 17.60 -9.21
C ASP A 98 -2.86 17.18 -9.40
N MET A 99 -3.64 18.05 -10.07
CA MET A 99 -5.05 17.80 -10.33
C MET A 99 -5.29 16.52 -11.15
N ALA A 100 -4.31 16.09 -11.96
CA ALA A 100 -4.37 14.84 -12.69
C ALA A 100 -4.42 13.64 -11.75
N LEU A 101 -3.54 13.60 -10.73
CA LEU A 101 -3.54 12.54 -9.71
C LEU A 101 -4.73 12.69 -8.76
N TYR A 102 -4.99 13.91 -8.27
CA TYR A 102 -6.12 14.20 -7.37
C TYR A 102 -7.46 13.68 -7.94
N SER A 103 -7.69 13.90 -9.23
CA SER A 103 -8.93 13.50 -9.90
C SER A 103 -9.11 11.98 -10.10
N LEU A 104 -8.08 11.18 -9.87
CA LEU A 104 -8.16 9.71 -9.88
C LEU A 104 -8.67 9.15 -8.55
N GLY A 105 -8.67 9.97 -7.48
CA GLY A 105 -9.08 9.52 -6.15
C GLY A 105 -10.58 9.31 -6.02
N ASP A 106 -10.97 8.17 -5.45
CA ASP A 106 -12.33 7.94 -4.94
C ASP A 106 -12.55 8.74 -3.66
N MET A 107 -11.45 9.00 -2.94
CA MET A 107 -11.41 9.82 -1.75
C MET A 107 -10.09 10.58 -1.66
N SER A 108 -10.09 11.78 -1.07
CA SER A 108 -8.86 12.51 -0.75
C SER A 108 -8.73 12.71 0.76
N THR A 109 -7.48 12.76 1.23
CA THR A 109 -7.21 13.03 2.64
C THR A 109 -7.37 14.51 2.95
N GLY A 110 -7.56 14.83 4.24
CA GLY A 110 -7.52 16.19 4.75
C GLY A 110 -6.11 16.80 4.76
N PRO A 111 -5.97 18.02 5.31
CA PRO A 111 -4.68 18.68 5.44
C PRO A 111 -3.73 17.91 6.38
N TYR A 112 -2.45 18.29 6.36
CA TYR A 112 -1.45 17.73 7.27
C TYR A 112 -1.88 17.83 8.75
N PRO A 113 -1.66 16.76 9.55
CA PRO A 113 -1.09 15.48 9.17
C PRO A 113 -2.14 14.51 8.57
N SER A 114 -1.79 13.84 7.50
CA SER A 114 -2.61 12.77 6.93
C SER A 114 -1.72 11.62 6.42
N PRO A 115 -2.28 10.43 6.18
CA PRO A 115 -1.49 9.32 5.65
C PRO A 115 -0.82 9.64 4.32
N MET A 116 -1.46 10.45 3.49
CA MET A 116 -0.94 10.84 2.18
C MET A 116 0.08 11.99 2.23
N HIS A 117 0.71 12.23 3.39
CA HIS A 117 1.92 13.07 3.53
C HIS A 117 3.17 12.21 3.79
N MET A 118 3.14 10.97 3.34
CA MET A 118 4.30 10.07 3.37
C MET A 118 5.43 10.60 2.49
N ASN A 119 6.68 10.24 2.82
CA ASN A 119 7.88 10.70 2.11
C ASN A 119 8.88 9.57 1.81
N GLY A 120 8.42 8.33 1.91
CA GLY A 120 9.19 7.13 1.56
C GLY A 120 9.82 6.40 2.73
N ASP A 121 9.97 7.04 3.90
CA ASP A 121 10.56 6.43 5.11
C ASP A 121 9.53 6.14 6.21
N ASP A 122 8.27 6.42 5.94
CA ASP A 122 7.14 6.16 6.84
C ASP A 122 6.58 4.75 6.65
N ALA A 123 6.06 4.13 7.71
CA ALA A 123 5.22 2.96 7.55
C ALA A 123 3.76 3.37 7.31
N ILE A 124 3.13 2.78 6.28
CA ILE A 124 1.73 2.99 5.91
C ILE A 124 0.96 1.71 6.16
N VAL A 125 -0.11 1.80 6.91
CA VAL A 125 -0.89 0.66 7.40
C VAL A 125 -2.32 0.75 6.90
N LEU A 126 -2.85 -0.36 6.40
CA LEU A 126 -4.28 -0.60 6.23
C LEU A 126 -4.76 -1.40 7.44
N SER A 127 -5.69 -0.84 8.19
CA SER A 127 -6.28 -1.52 9.35
C SER A 127 -7.79 -1.70 9.19
N LYS A 128 -8.30 -2.78 9.80
CA LYS A 128 -9.71 -3.14 9.89
C LYS A 128 -10.05 -3.35 11.36
N ASP A 129 -11.01 -2.60 11.91
CA ASP A 129 -11.42 -2.71 13.32
C ASP A 129 -10.21 -2.73 14.29
N ALA A 130 -9.21 -1.90 14.06
CA ALA A 130 -7.95 -1.83 14.82
C ALA A 130 -6.97 -3.01 14.62
N SER A 131 -7.24 -3.94 13.72
CA SER A 131 -6.29 -4.99 13.33
C SER A 131 -5.55 -4.60 12.06
N ILE A 132 -4.23 -4.74 12.03
CA ILE A 132 -3.44 -4.55 10.79
C ILE A 132 -3.81 -5.67 9.83
N ILE A 133 -4.09 -5.31 8.57
CA ILE A 133 -4.35 -6.26 7.49
C ILE A 133 -3.34 -6.14 6.36
N ASP A 134 -2.68 -4.97 6.23
CA ASP A 134 -1.57 -4.78 5.30
C ASP A 134 -0.68 -3.62 5.77
N VAL A 135 0.62 -3.70 5.43
CA VAL A 135 1.60 -2.66 5.75
C VAL A 135 2.64 -2.49 4.64
N ILE A 136 3.02 -1.26 4.40
CA ILE A 136 4.19 -0.87 3.60
C ILE A 136 5.17 -0.22 4.56
N GLY A 137 6.40 -0.72 4.63
CA GLY A 137 7.39 -0.28 5.60
C GLY A 137 7.34 -1.07 6.90
N ARG A 138 8.03 -0.58 7.94
CA ARG A 138 8.10 -1.22 9.25
C ARG A 138 7.75 -0.23 10.36
N ILE A 139 6.78 -0.57 11.18
CA ILE A 139 6.37 0.26 12.34
C ILE A 139 7.52 0.34 13.34
N GLY A 140 7.82 1.54 13.80
CA GLY A 140 8.87 1.78 14.79
C GLY A 140 10.27 1.90 14.20
N GLU A 141 10.42 1.88 12.88
CA GLU A 141 11.70 2.02 12.20
C GLU A 141 11.64 3.12 11.11
N GLN A 142 12.71 3.92 11.04
CA GLN A 142 12.93 4.88 9.97
C GLN A 142 14.19 4.47 9.23
N PRO A 143 14.11 4.12 7.92
CA PRO A 143 15.29 3.72 7.17
C PRO A 143 16.29 4.88 7.06
N SER A 144 17.57 4.58 7.33
CA SER A 144 18.64 5.57 7.46
C SER A 144 18.96 6.30 6.15
N SER A 145 18.59 5.75 5.01
CA SER A 145 18.74 6.41 3.69
C SER A 145 17.58 7.34 3.33
N GLY A 146 16.53 7.40 4.16
CA GLY A 146 15.31 8.16 3.88
C GLY A 146 14.28 7.42 3.03
N ALA A 147 14.52 6.13 2.76
CA ALA A 147 13.59 5.25 2.04
C ALA A 147 13.93 3.78 2.30
N TRP A 148 12.96 2.91 2.18
CA TRP A 148 13.17 1.47 2.15
C TRP A 148 13.84 1.06 0.83
N THR A 149 14.71 0.05 0.90
CA THR A 149 15.52 -0.45 -0.23
C THR A 149 15.42 -1.97 -0.33
N ASP A 150 16.06 -2.56 -1.35
CA ASP A 150 16.17 -4.02 -1.52
C ASP A 150 17.50 -4.60 -0.99
N ASP A 151 18.34 -3.79 -0.34
CA ASP A 151 19.64 -4.23 0.18
C ASP A 151 19.51 -4.96 1.52
N ALA A 152 19.50 -6.29 1.46
CA ALA A 152 19.42 -7.14 2.65
C ALA A 152 20.63 -6.99 3.59
N ALA A 153 21.81 -6.57 3.11
CA ALA A 153 22.99 -6.41 3.95
C ALA A 153 22.85 -5.24 4.93
N SER A 154 22.06 -4.23 4.55
CA SER A 154 21.74 -3.08 5.40
C SER A 154 20.44 -3.26 6.22
N GLY A 155 19.76 -4.40 6.10
CA GLY A 155 18.41 -4.56 6.64
C GLY A 155 17.36 -3.75 5.88
N PHE A 156 17.56 -3.55 4.59
CA PHE A 156 16.68 -2.80 3.69
C PHE A 156 16.59 -1.30 3.94
N GLN A 157 17.63 -0.74 4.56
CA GLN A 157 17.67 0.67 4.96
C GLN A 157 18.63 1.56 4.17
N MET A 158 19.49 0.96 3.35
CA MET A 158 20.50 1.68 2.56
C MET A 158 20.54 1.14 1.12
N GLY A 159 21.03 1.95 0.18
CA GLY A 159 21.11 1.59 -1.22
C GLY A 159 20.17 2.42 -2.09
N SER A 160 19.75 1.87 -3.23
CA SER A 160 18.80 2.54 -4.13
C SER A 160 17.41 2.55 -3.51
N TRP A 161 16.75 3.69 -3.55
CA TRP A 161 15.41 3.86 -3.01
C TRP A 161 14.38 3.02 -3.78
N TRP A 162 13.41 2.50 -3.04
CA TRP A 162 12.23 1.84 -3.58
C TRP A 162 10.94 2.58 -3.24
N THR A 163 10.87 3.20 -2.08
CA THR A 163 9.63 3.82 -1.57
C THR A 163 9.61 5.34 -1.64
N ALA A 164 10.77 6.01 -1.79
CA ALA A 164 10.82 7.46 -1.98
C ALA A 164 10.96 7.82 -3.46
N GLN A 165 10.13 8.73 -3.95
CA GLN A 165 10.06 9.17 -5.35
C GLN A 165 9.90 7.98 -6.32
N HIS A 166 9.08 7.01 -5.91
CA HIS A 166 8.77 5.81 -6.66
C HIS A 166 7.27 5.49 -6.60
N THR A 167 6.82 4.76 -7.61
CA THR A 167 5.57 4.04 -7.58
C THR A 167 5.87 2.56 -7.34
N LEU A 168 5.22 1.96 -6.35
CA LEU A 168 5.24 0.52 -6.14
C LEU A 168 3.95 -0.07 -6.68
N VAL A 169 4.08 -1.13 -7.48
CA VAL A 169 2.95 -1.93 -7.96
C VAL A 169 3.06 -3.33 -7.34
N ARG A 170 2.02 -3.78 -6.67
CA ARG A 170 2.01 -5.11 -6.03
C ARG A 170 2.14 -6.20 -7.08
N LYS A 171 3.03 -7.16 -6.86
CA LYS A 171 3.21 -8.30 -7.77
C LYS A 171 1.93 -9.12 -7.82
N ARG A 172 1.53 -9.53 -9.01
CA ARG A 172 0.29 -10.29 -9.27
C ARG A 172 0.21 -11.64 -8.55
N THR A 173 1.33 -12.12 -8.04
CA THR A 173 1.41 -13.36 -7.24
C THR A 173 1.08 -13.16 -5.77
N ILE A 174 1.01 -11.90 -5.32
CA ILE A 174 0.69 -11.53 -3.94
C ILE A 174 -0.81 -11.22 -3.90
N LEU A 175 -1.56 -12.01 -3.14
CA LEU A 175 -3.01 -11.92 -3.04
C LEU A 175 -3.52 -11.68 -1.61
N LEU A 176 -2.60 -11.36 -0.70
CA LEU A 176 -2.86 -11.01 0.70
C LEU A 176 -1.99 -9.85 1.09
N GLY A 177 -2.47 -9.02 2.01
CA GLY A 177 -1.68 -8.03 2.69
C GLY A 177 -0.72 -8.64 3.72
N ASP A 178 0.32 -7.91 4.05
CA ASP A 178 1.21 -8.23 5.17
C ASP A 178 0.62 -7.67 6.47
N ALA A 179 0.17 -8.54 7.36
CA ALA A 179 -0.41 -8.16 8.65
C ALA A 179 0.64 -8.02 9.76
N ASN A 180 1.93 -8.25 9.48
CA ASN A 180 3.00 -8.13 10.46
C ASN A 180 3.80 -6.85 10.29
N GLY A 181 3.34 -5.76 10.88
CA GLY A 181 3.97 -4.44 10.75
C GLY A 181 5.31 -4.26 11.47
N ILE A 182 5.92 -5.29 12.07
CA ILE A 182 7.15 -5.17 12.87
C ILE A 182 8.32 -6.04 12.38
N ASP A 183 8.11 -6.89 11.39
CA ASP A 183 9.19 -7.67 10.79
C ASP A 183 9.98 -6.84 9.75
N LEU A 184 10.99 -7.44 9.13
CA LEU A 184 11.83 -6.75 8.16
C LEU A 184 11.06 -6.53 6.86
N PHE A 185 10.91 -5.29 6.46
CA PHE A 185 10.26 -4.93 5.20
C PHE A 185 11.27 -4.95 4.05
N ASN A 186 11.13 -5.93 3.17
CA ASN A 186 11.84 -5.99 1.88
C ASN A 186 10.85 -5.68 0.75
N PRO A 187 10.84 -4.46 0.21
CA PRO A 187 9.89 -4.09 -0.84
C PRO A 187 10.01 -4.98 -2.08
N SER A 188 11.20 -5.48 -2.40
CA SER A 188 11.43 -6.30 -3.61
C SER A 188 10.75 -7.68 -3.59
N VAL A 189 10.29 -8.15 -2.44
CA VAL A 189 9.58 -9.42 -2.33
C VAL A 189 8.18 -9.33 -2.92
N GLU A 190 7.45 -8.28 -2.57
CA GLU A 190 6.03 -8.15 -2.89
C GLU A 190 5.74 -7.10 -3.97
N TRP A 191 6.69 -6.21 -4.26
CA TRP A 191 6.47 -5.05 -5.10
C TRP A 191 7.41 -5.01 -6.31
N ASP A 192 6.95 -4.41 -7.39
CA ASP A 192 7.75 -3.87 -8.48
C ASP A 192 7.85 -2.36 -8.30
N SER A 193 9.06 -1.79 -8.45
CA SER A 193 9.32 -0.37 -8.22
C SER A 193 9.58 0.37 -9.53
N LEU A 194 8.89 1.50 -9.72
CA LEU A 194 9.00 2.39 -10.86
C LEU A 194 9.45 3.77 -10.39
N VAL A 195 10.52 4.31 -10.98
CA VAL A 195 10.98 5.68 -10.68
C VAL A 195 9.96 6.70 -11.19
N VAL A 196 9.71 7.76 -10.43
CA VAL A 196 8.81 8.85 -10.83
C VAL A 196 9.28 9.50 -12.13
N GLY A 197 8.38 9.69 -13.07
CA GLY A 197 8.68 10.34 -14.36
C GLY A 197 9.23 9.42 -15.45
N THR A 198 9.12 8.09 -15.28
CA THR A 198 9.41 7.10 -16.33
C THR A 198 8.13 6.61 -17.00
#